data_6fca42f8ee7749b1c78d38fa3cdd4b4b
#
_entry.id   6fca42f8ee7749b1c78d38fa3cdd4b4b
#
_cell.length_a   1.000
_cell.length_b   1.000
_cell.length_c   1.000
_cell.angle_alpha   90.00
_cell.angle_beta   90.00
_cell.angle_gamma   90.00
#
_symmetry.space_group_name_H-M   'P 1'
#
loop_
_entity.id
_entity.type
_entity.pdbx_description
1 polymer ?
#
loop_
_entity_poly.entity_id
_entity_poly.type
_entity_poly.pdbx_seq_one_letter_code
_entity_poly.pdbx_strand_id
1 'polypeptide(L)'
;MRGRPIRPWLRLPRRRGQRPGRGGGRLLPLVVGVGLALAVIWGLDAALRPTLTALAQAKVENTVTRIVNDAVSGTLASEAIAYSDLVTLEKDAAGQVSLLAANTAQLNALRTEILDQVLTQVEQLDSQELGVPLGGLTGFAAASALGPVLPVRVLTAAVPAADFENVFTSAGINQTLHQVMLHIRVECTLLIPGGTVDTAVETRVCAAETLLVGQVPDAYLELPGSP
;
A
#
# COMPACT_ATOMS: atom_id res chain seq x y z
N MET A 1 -108.12 29.43 -27.88
CA MET A 1 -107.61 28.14 -27.37
C MET A 1 -106.07 28.23 -27.25
N ARG A 2 -105.53 27.83 -26.18
CA ARG A 2 -104.30 28.09 -25.49
C ARG A 2 -103.05 27.79 -26.30
N GLY A 3 -102.22 28.83 -26.59
CA GLY A 3 -100.89 28.73 -27.13
C GLY A 3 -99.91 28.54 -26.01
N ARG A 4 -98.98 27.57 -26.17
CA ARG A 4 -97.84 27.28 -25.25
C ARG A 4 -96.67 28.21 -25.56
N PRO A 5 -95.96 28.78 -24.59
CA PRO A 5 -94.83 29.58 -24.83
C PRO A 5 -93.59 28.69 -25.05
N ILE A 6 -92.78 29.04 -26.09
CA ILE A 6 -91.54 28.43 -26.41
C ILE A 6 -90.45 29.01 -25.48
N ARG A 7 -89.77 28.17 -24.73
CA ARG A 7 -88.66 28.56 -23.86
C ARG A 7 -87.36 28.78 -24.70
N PRO A 8 -86.65 29.89 -24.53
CA PRO A 8 -85.38 30.10 -25.21
C PRO A 8 -84.27 29.23 -24.60
N TRP A 9 -83.55 28.56 -25.45
CA TRP A 9 -82.36 27.76 -25.10
C TRP A 9 -81.27 28.70 -24.64
N LEU A 10 -80.87 28.62 -23.36
CA LEU A 10 -79.70 29.23 -22.76
C LEU A 10 -78.43 28.57 -23.37
N ARG A 11 -77.76 29.23 -24.25
CA ARG A 11 -76.45 28.86 -24.72
C ARG A 11 -75.43 29.17 -23.63
N LEU A 12 -74.92 28.15 -22.93
CA LEU A 12 -73.83 28.22 -22.02
C LEU A 12 -72.56 28.58 -22.80
N PRO A 13 -71.74 29.56 -22.37
CA PRO A 13 -70.48 29.86 -23.04
C PRO A 13 -69.52 28.68 -22.87
N ARG A 14 -69.04 28.10 -23.98
CA ARG A 14 -67.95 27.15 -23.99
C ARG A 14 -66.71 27.82 -23.41
N ARG A 15 -66.35 27.48 -22.19
CA ARG A 15 -65.02 27.78 -21.64
C ARG A 15 -63.98 27.19 -22.60
N ARG A 16 -63.33 28.07 -23.37
CA ARG A 16 -62.09 27.77 -24.11
C ARG A 16 -61.08 27.33 -23.10
N GLY A 17 -60.82 26.03 -23.02
CA GLY A 17 -59.72 25.47 -22.23
C GLY A 17 -58.42 26.10 -22.74
N GLN A 18 -57.83 26.93 -21.92
CA GLN A 18 -56.44 27.35 -22.09
C GLN A 18 -55.60 26.08 -22.06
N ARG A 19 -55.09 25.71 -23.24
CA ARG A 19 -54.05 24.71 -23.30
C ARG A 19 -52.84 25.33 -22.63
N PRO A 20 -52.30 24.75 -21.54
CA PRO A 20 -51.03 25.22 -20.97
C PRO A 20 -49.97 25.07 -22.06
N GLY A 21 -49.31 26.16 -22.40
CA GLY A 21 -48.18 26.19 -23.32
C GLY A 21 -47.12 25.19 -22.88
N ARG A 22 -47.02 24.12 -23.64
CA ARG A 22 -46.08 23.05 -23.47
C ARG A 22 -44.82 23.41 -24.24
N GLY A 23 -43.80 23.90 -23.61
CA GLY A 23 -42.57 24.07 -24.42
C GLY A 23 -41.30 24.40 -23.70
N GLY A 24 -41.27 25.17 -22.64
CA GLY A 24 -39.98 25.64 -22.11
C GLY A 24 -39.70 25.35 -20.63
N GLY A 25 -40.71 25.15 -19.82
CA GLY A 25 -40.59 25.12 -18.38
C GLY A 25 -40.11 23.79 -17.76
N ARG A 26 -40.11 22.68 -18.53
CA ARG A 26 -39.75 21.35 -17.99
C ARG A 26 -38.29 20.99 -18.20
N LEU A 27 -37.58 21.61 -19.10
CA LEU A 27 -36.17 21.38 -19.34
C LEU A 27 -35.29 22.03 -18.25
N LEU A 28 -35.70 23.17 -17.73
CA LEU A 28 -34.94 23.89 -16.69
C LEU A 28 -34.77 23.05 -15.41
N PRO A 29 -35.84 22.50 -14.77
CA PRO A 29 -35.66 21.66 -13.57
C PRO A 29 -34.91 20.36 -13.85
N LEU A 30 -35.00 19.81 -15.06
CA LEU A 30 -34.25 18.62 -15.46
C LEU A 30 -32.75 18.95 -15.57
N VAL A 31 -32.40 20.06 -16.22
CA VAL A 31 -30.99 20.53 -16.31
C VAL A 31 -30.42 20.87 -14.94
N VAL A 32 -31.19 21.54 -14.09
CA VAL A 32 -30.78 21.84 -12.71
C VAL A 32 -30.62 20.55 -11.89
N GLY A 33 -31.54 19.59 -12.03
CA GLY A 33 -31.47 18.29 -11.34
C GLY A 33 -30.24 17.48 -11.77
N VAL A 34 -29.95 17.40 -13.08
CA VAL A 34 -28.76 16.73 -13.60
C VAL A 34 -27.48 17.47 -13.16
N GLY A 35 -27.47 18.80 -13.22
CA GLY A 35 -26.34 19.60 -12.75
C GLY A 35 -26.03 19.38 -11.26
N LEU A 36 -27.08 19.36 -10.42
CA LEU A 36 -26.94 19.08 -9.00
C LEU A 36 -26.43 17.65 -8.74
N ALA A 37 -26.97 16.65 -9.45
CA ALA A 37 -26.54 15.27 -9.35
C ALA A 37 -25.04 15.11 -9.72
N LEU A 38 -24.63 15.73 -10.82
CA LEU A 38 -23.22 15.73 -11.23
C LEU A 38 -22.31 16.44 -10.22
N ALA A 39 -22.77 17.58 -9.67
CA ALA A 39 -22.03 18.30 -8.62
C ALA A 39 -21.88 17.47 -7.35
N VAL A 40 -22.93 16.73 -6.93
CA VAL A 40 -22.85 15.81 -5.79
C VAL A 40 -21.89 14.66 -6.06
N ILE A 41 -21.98 14.04 -7.24
CA ILE A 41 -21.08 12.95 -7.64
C ILE A 41 -19.63 13.45 -7.65
N TRP A 42 -19.38 14.59 -8.25
CA TRP A 42 -18.04 15.19 -8.31
C TRP A 42 -17.51 15.57 -6.93
N GLY A 43 -18.34 16.16 -6.08
CA GLY A 43 -17.99 16.49 -4.70
C GLY A 43 -17.70 15.25 -3.85
N LEU A 44 -18.47 14.18 -4.04
CA LEU A 44 -18.26 12.90 -3.36
C LEU A 44 -16.96 12.23 -3.82
N ASP A 45 -16.70 12.21 -5.14
CA ASP A 45 -15.44 11.70 -5.70
C ASP A 45 -14.24 12.46 -5.13
N ALA A 46 -14.29 13.80 -5.15
CA ALA A 46 -13.22 14.64 -4.61
C ALA A 46 -12.97 14.42 -3.11
N ALA A 47 -14.03 14.16 -2.33
CA ALA A 47 -13.93 13.93 -0.89
C ALA A 47 -13.41 12.52 -0.54
N LEU A 48 -13.80 11.50 -1.32
CA LEU A 48 -13.43 10.10 -1.05
C LEU A 48 -12.06 9.71 -1.63
N ARG A 49 -11.65 10.36 -2.70
CA ARG A 49 -10.40 10.04 -3.41
C ARG A 49 -9.15 10.03 -2.52
N PRO A 50 -8.88 11.04 -1.67
CA PRO A 50 -7.68 11.01 -0.84
C PRO A 50 -7.68 9.85 0.17
N THR A 51 -8.84 9.53 0.76
CA THR A 51 -8.97 8.41 1.69
C THR A 51 -8.80 7.07 0.98
N LEU A 52 -9.39 6.90 -0.21
CA LEU A 52 -9.21 5.71 -1.03
C LEU A 52 -7.74 5.51 -1.41
N THR A 53 -7.07 6.58 -1.84
CA THR A 53 -5.65 6.55 -2.19
C THR A 53 -4.80 6.10 -1.00
N ALA A 54 -4.99 6.71 0.17
CA ALA A 54 -4.24 6.38 1.37
C ALA A 54 -4.46 4.92 1.81
N LEU A 55 -5.70 4.43 1.78
CA LEU A 55 -6.02 3.04 2.12
C LEU A 55 -5.45 2.05 1.10
N ALA A 56 -5.51 2.38 -0.20
CA ALA A 56 -4.94 1.54 -1.24
C ALA A 56 -3.41 1.46 -1.09
N GLN A 57 -2.73 2.59 -0.88
CA GLN A 57 -1.28 2.62 -0.65
C GLN A 57 -0.90 1.82 0.59
N ALA A 58 -1.55 2.03 1.73
CA ALA A 58 -1.27 1.28 2.96
C ALA A 58 -1.49 -0.23 2.78
N LYS A 59 -2.52 -0.64 2.03
CA LYS A 59 -2.77 -2.05 1.78
C LYS A 59 -1.70 -2.67 0.88
N VAL A 60 -1.28 -1.98 -0.18
CA VAL A 60 -0.20 -2.42 -1.05
C VAL A 60 1.12 -2.49 -0.29
N GLU A 61 1.45 -1.47 0.50
CA GLU A 61 2.65 -1.46 1.35
C GLU A 61 2.69 -2.68 2.27
N ASN A 62 1.61 -2.96 3.01
CA ASN A 62 1.53 -4.13 3.88
C ASN A 62 1.65 -5.46 3.11
N THR A 63 1.04 -5.56 1.92
CA THR A 63 1.06 -6.78 1.13
C THR A 63 2.44 -7.01 0.52
N VAL A 64 3.05 -5.98 -0.08
CA VAL A 64 4.39 -6.06 -0.66
C VAL A 64 5.45 -6.31 0.42
N THR A 65 5.35 -5.64 1.58
CA THR A 65 6.24 -5.91 2.72
C THR A 65 6.19 -7.39 3.16
N ARG A 66 4.99 -7.97 3.20
CA ARG A 66 4.83 -9.41 3.50
C ARG A 66 5.49 -10.27 2.42
N ILE A 67 5.24 -9.99 1.13
CA ILE A 67 5.87 -10.70 0.02
C ILE A 67 7.39 -10.65 0.12
N VAL A 68 7.97 -9.49 0.38
CA VAL A 68 9.41 -9.31 0.55
C VAL A 68 9.93 -10.16 1.71
N ASN A 69 9.29 -10.12 2.87
CA ASN A 69 9.70 -10.90 4.03
C ASN A 69 9.60 -12.42 3.76
N ASP A 70 8.53 -12.85 3.10
CA ASP A 70 8.31 -14.26 2.76
C ASP A 70 9.35 -14.74 1.72
N ALA A 71 9.66 -13.92 0.70
CA ALA A 71 10.67 -14.21 -0.29
C ALA A 71 12.07 -14.33 0.35
N VAL A 72 12.47 -13.35 1.17
CA VAL A 72 13.78 -13.38 1.86
C VAL A 72 13.89 -14.59 2.77
N SER A 73 12.89 -14.80 3.63
CA SER A 73 12.89 -15.93 4.58
C SER A 73 12.86 -17.28 3.86
N GLY A 74 12.08 -17.38 2.78
CA GLY A 74 11.99 -18.58 1.96
C GLY A 74 13.31 -18.90 1.25
N THR A 75 13.96 -17.93 0.63
CA THR A 75 15.25 -18.13 -0.04
C THR A 75 16.35 -18.52 0.95
N LEU A 76 16.46 -17.80 2.07
CA LEU A 76 17.47 -18.11 3.10
C LEU A 76 17.28 -19.53 3.67
N ALA A 77 16.02 -19.96 3.86
CA ALA A 77 15.72 -21.30 4.37
C ALA A 77 15.94 -22.39 3.33
N SER A 78 15.56 -22.16 2.06
CA SER A 78 15.68 -23.16 1.00
C SER A 78 17.12 -23.44 0.60
N GLU A 79 17.96 -22.42 0.61
CA GLU A 79 19.39 -22.54 0.29
C GLU A 79 20.25 -22.84 1.54
N ALA A 80 19.62 -22.90 2.74
CA ALA A 80 20.29 -23.08 4.01
C ALA A 80 21.49 -22.15 4.22
N ILE A 81 21.34 -20.89 3.77
CA ILE A 81 22.41 -19.88 3.81
C ILE A 81 22.75 -19.53 5.27
N ALA A 82 24.01 -19.74 5.64
CA ALA A 82 24.55 -19.34 6.89
C ALA A 82 25.30 -18.01 6.81
N TYR A 83 25.50 -17.37 7.94
CA TYR A 83 26.33 -16.14 7.99
C TYR A 83 27.71 -16.32 7.35
N SER A 84 28.35 -17.48 7.58
CA SER A 84 29.67 -17.84 7.01
C SER A 84 29.73 -17.89 5.49
N ASP A 85 28.57 -18.07 4.83
CA ASP A 85 28.50 -18.10 3.36
C ASP A 85 28.50 -16.68 2.77
N LEU A 86 27.95 -15.74 3.54
CA LEU A 86 27.84 -14.34 3.15
C LEU A 86 29.05 -13.51 3.57
N VAL A 87 29.71 -13.90 4.69
CA VAL A 87 30.79 -13.13 5.29
C VAL A 87 31.90 -14.05 5.79
N THR A 88 33.11 -13.80 5.33
CA THR A 88 34.30 -14.47 5.80
C THR A 88 34.95 -13.68 6.94
N LEU A 89 35.25 -14.36 8.04
CA LEU A 89 35.93 -13.79 9.21
C LEU A 89 37.33 -14.38 9.29
N GLU A 90 38.35 -13.55 9.21
CA GLU A 90 39.70 -13.97 9.51
C GLU A 90 40.12 -13.51 10.92
N LYS A 91 40.80 -14.40 11.65
CA LYS A 91 41.29 -14.13 12.98
C LYS A 91 42.81 -14.04 12.96
N ASP A 92 43.37 -13.14 13.77
CA ASP A 92 44.79 -13.04 13.98
C ASP A 92 45.34 -14.15 14.89
N ALA A 93 46.66 -14.13 15.16
CA ALA A 93 47.30 -15.12 16.01
C ALA A 93 46.83 -15.07 17.47
N ALA A 94 46.18 -13.99 17.91
CA ALA A 94 45.56 -13.83 19.22
C ALA A 94 44.09 -14.25 19.24
N GLY A 95 43.56 -14.72 18.09
CA GLY A 95 42.16 -15.14 17.98
C GLY A 95 41.18 -14.00 17.80
N GLN A 96 41.65 -12.75 17.59
CA GLN A 96 40.81 -11.59 17.37
C GLN A 96 40.44 -11.50 15.89
N VAL A 97 39.23 -10.98 15.59
CA VAL A 97 38.80 -10.73 14.22
C VAL A 97 39.66 -9.62 13.62
N SER A 98 40.49 -9.96 12.65
CA SER A 98 41.39 -9.04 11.95
C SER A 98 40.83 -8.58 10.62
N LEU A 99 40.01 -9.38 9.96
CA LEU A 99 39.38 -9.07 8.68
C LEU A 99 37.95 -9.60 8.65
N LEU A 100 37.08 -8.76 8.13
CA LEU A 100 35.70 -9.13 7.76
C LEU A 100 35.55 -8.85 6.27
N ALA A 101 35.37 -9.87 5.46
CA ALA A 101 35.23 -9.76 4.01
C ALA A 101 33.85 -10.27 3.58
N ALA A 102 33.09 -9.44 2.88
CA ALA A 102 31.83 -9.85 2.31
C ALA A 102 32.03 -10.70 1.04
N ASN A 103 31.34 -11.82 0.95
CA ASN A 103 31.29 -12.63 -0.26
C ASN A 103 30.32 -12.01 -1.27
N THR A 104 30.83 -11.07 -2.06
CA THR A 104 30.01 -10.32 -3.02
C THR A 104 29.37 -11.19 -4.10
N ALA A 105 29.98 -12.32 -4.45
CA ALA A 105 29.40 -13.25 -5.42
C ALA A 105 28.12 -13.90 -4.85
N GLN A 106 28.18 -14.39 -3.61
CA GLN A 106 27.04 -15.01 -2.94
C GLN A 106 25.94 -13.97 -2.63
N LEU A 107 26.33 -12.78 -2.17
CA LEU A 107 25.39 -11.69 -1.94
C LEU A 107 24.63 -11.28 -3.22
N ASN A 108 25.34 -11.22 -4.36
CA ASN A 108 24.70 -10.90 -5.64
C ASN A 108 23.79 -12.02 -6.13
N ALA A 109 24.14 -13.29 -5.95
CA ALA A 109 23.30 -14.43 -6.29
C ALA A 109 22.01 -14.41 -5.45
N LEU A 110 22.14 -14.27 -4.13
CA LEU A 110 21.03 -14.16 -3.19
C LEU A 110 20.11 -12.97 -3.51
N ARG A 111 20.70 -11.82 -3.81
CA ARG A 111 19.95 -10.63 -4.24
C ARG A 111 19.11 -10.93 -5.48
N THR A 112 19.69 -11.54 -6.50
CA THR A 112 18.99 -11.82 -7.76
C THR A 112 17.82 -12.78 -7.54
N GLU A 113 18.03 -13.85 -6.79
CA GLU A 113 17.00 -14.84 -6.48
C GLU A 113 15.83 -14.22 -5.69
N ILE A 114 16.13 -13.43 -4.65
CA ILE A 114 15.09 -12.74 -3.87
C ILE A 114 14.29 -11.77 -4.75
N LEU A 115 14.98 -10.97 -5.59
CA LEU A 115 14.31 -10.00 -6.46
C LEU A 115 13.40 -10.67 -7.49
N ASP A 116 13.82 -11.80 -8.05
CA ASP A 116 13.01 -12.57 -9.00
C ASP A 116 11.74 -13.12 -8.33
N GLN A 117 11.87 -13.67 -7.13
CA GLN A 117 10.73 -14.15 -6.34
C GLN A 117 9.78 -13.01 -5.96
N VAL A 118 10.30 -11.86 -5.51
CA VAL A 118 9.49 -10.68 -5.17
C VAL A 118 8.72 -10.21 -6.41
N LEU A 119 9.41 -10.05 -7.55
CA LEU A 119 8.78 -9.60 -8.80
C LEU A 119 7.66 -10.54 -9.21
N THR A 120 7.92 -11.84 -9.25
CA THR A 120 6.94 -12.86 -9.62
C THR A 120 5.70 -12.81 -8.73
N GLN A 121 5.87 -12.66 -7.41
CA GLN A 121 4.75 -12.61 -6.47
C GLN A 121 3.97 -11.30 -6.57
N VAL A 122 4.65 -10.17 -6.79
CA VAL A 122 3.98 -8.86 -6.95
C VAL A 122 3.17 -8.82 -8.25
N GLU A 123 3.68 -9.39 -9.34
CA GLU A 123 2.96 -9.49 -10.62
C GLU A 123 1.71 -10.39 -10.54
N GLN A 124 1.71 -11.36 -9.64
CA GLN A 124 0.58 -12.28 -9.42
C GLN A 124 -0.48 -11.75 -8.44
N LEU A 125 -0.28 -10.56 -7.86
CA LEU A 125 -1.25 -9.98 -6.93
C LEU A 125 -2.62 -9.81 -7.58
N ASP A 126 -3.63 -10.47 -7.01
CA ASP A 126 -5.02 -10.32 -7.46
C ASP A 126 -5.56 -8.93 -7.05
N SER A 127 -6.28 -8.34 -7.99
CA SER A 127 -6.98 -7.06 -7.79
C SER A 127 -8.02 -7.10 -6.65
N GLN A 128 -8.54 -8.27 -6.30
CA GLN A 128 -9.48 -8.43 -5.18
C GLN A 128 -8.77 -8.44 -3.83
N GLU A 129 -7.57 -8.98 -3.75
CA GLU A 129 -6.77 -8.97 -2.51
C GLU A 129 -6.37 -7.55 -2.11
N LEU A 130 -6.10 -6.70 -3.08
CA LEU A 130 -5.76 -5.30 -2.87
C LEU A 130 -6.98 -4.38 -2.72
N GLY A 131 -8.19 -4.89 -2.99
CA GLY A 131 -9.41 -4.11 -2.96
C GLY A 131 -9.70 -3.46 -1.60
N VAL A 132 -10.30 -2.27 -1.63
CA VAL A 132 -10.69 -1.49 -0.44
C VAL A 132 -12.20 -1.56 -0.27
N PRO A 133 -12.73 -2.08 0.87
CA PRO A 133 -14.15 -2.05 1.17
C PRO A 133 -14.68 -0.61 1.27
N LEU A 134 -15.84 -0.32 0.69
CA LEU A 134 -16.45 1.03 0.77
C LEU A 134 -16.65 1.51 2.20
N GLY A 135 -16.94 0.60 3.13
CA GLY A 135 -17.08 0.93 4.54
C GLY A 135 -15.80 1.51 5.17
N GLY A 136 -14.62 1.15 4.67
CA GLY A 136 -13.35 1.73 5.09
C GLY A 136 -13.22 3.22 4.78
N LEU A 137 -13.95 3.72 3.77
CA LEU A 137 -13.94 5.13 3.39
C LEU A 137 -14.79 6.01 4.33
N THR A 138 -15.64 5.40 5.15
CA THR A 138 -16.55 6.14 6.05
C THR A 138 -15.88 6.65 7.32
N GLY A 139 -14.68 6.17 7.64
CA GLY A 139 -13.97 6.48 8.89
C GLY A 139 -14.54 5.81 10.15
N PHE A 140 -15.62 5.01 10.03
CA PHE A 140 -16.20 4.27 11.15
C PHE A 140 -15.57 2.88 11.26
N ALA A 141 -14.89 2.59 12.37
CA ALA A 141 -14.23 1.30 12.59
C ALA A 141 -15.19 0.11 12.45
N ALA A 142 -16.42 0.22 12.96
CA ALA A 142 -17.43 -0.84 12.87
C ALA A 142 -17.91 -1.12 11.43
N ALA A 143 -17.78 -0.16 10.51
CA ALA A 143 -18.18 -0.29 9.12
C ALA A 143 -17.00 -0.61 8.19
N SER A 144 -15.77 -0.59 8.67
CA SER A 144 -14.55 -0.64 7.85
C SER A 144 -14.45 -1.86 6.93
N ALA A 145 -15.01 -2.99 7.35
CA ALA A 145 -15.02 -4.24 6.55
C ALA A 145 -16.30 -4.44 5.75
N LEU A 146 -17.27 -3.52 5.82
CA LEU A 146 -18.59 -3.67 5.21
C LEU A 146 -18.64 -3.01 3.82
N GLY A 147 -19.53 -3.53 2.98
CA GLY A 147 -19.86 -2.97 1.67
C GLY A 147 -19.08 -3.61 0.51
N PRO A 148 -19.39 -3.22 -0.72
CA PRO A 148 -18.71 -3.71 -1.90
C PRO A 148 -17.24 -3.28 -1.88
N VAL A 149 -16.39 -4.15 -2.40
CA VAL A 149 -14.94 -3.94 -2.50
C VAL A 149 -14.63 -3.16 -3.77
N LEU A 150 -14.00 -2.01 -3.62
CA LEU A 150 -13.44 -1.26 -4.75
C LEU A 150 -12.15 -1.93 -5.22
N PRO A 151 -12.06 -2.33 -6.49
CA PRO A 151 -10.87 -3.02 -6.99
C PRO A 151 -9.68 -2.05 -7.04
N VAL A 152 -8.55 -2.50 -6.53
CA VAL A 152 -7.24 -1.85 -6.69
C VAL A 152 -6.35 -2.83 -7.47
N ARG A 153 -5.68 -2.36 -8.52
CA ARG A 153 -4.80 -3.19 -9.34
C ARG A 153 -3.41 -2.60 -9.38
N VAL A 154 -2.42 -3.46 -9.30
CA VAL A 154 -1.06 -3.09 -9.68
C VAL A 154 -0.98 -3.12 -11.20
N LEU A 155 -0.73 -1.98 -11.83
CA LEU A 155 -0.57 -1.87 -13.28
C LEU A 155 0.83 -2.24 -13.71
N THR A 156 1.81 -1.75 -12.97
CA THR A 156 3.23 -1.95 -13.26
C THR A 156 3.95 -2.03 -11.92
N ALA A 157 4.74 -3.08 -11.73
CA ALA A 157 5.79 -3.10 -10.73
C ALA A 157 7.09 -2.80 -11.48
N ALA A 158 7.81 -1.76 -11.08
CA ALA A 158 9.16 -1.57 -11.55
C ALA A 158 10.04 -2.72 -11.04
N VAL A 159 11.12 -3.02 -11.75
CA VAL A 159 12.10 -4.01 -11.28
C VAL A 159 12.53 -3.62 -9.87
N PRO A 160 12.34 -4.49 -8.87
CA PRO A 160 12.72 -4.16 -7.51
C PRO A 160 14.23 -3.86 -7.43
N ALA A 161 14.59 -2.85 -6.66
CA ALA A 161 15.97 -2.58 -6.33
C ALA A 161 16.29 -3.17 -4.96
N ALA A 162 17.47 -3.76 -4.81
CA ALA A 162 17.92 -4.27 -3.53
C ALA A 162 19.41 -4.00 -3.32
N ASP A 163 19.78 -3.61 -2.13
CA ASP A 163 21.15 -3.35 -1.73
C ASP A 163 21.44 -3.95 -0.36
N PHE A 164 22.65 -4.53 -0.21
CA PHE A 164 23.12 -5.01 1.07
C PHE A 164 23.91 -3.91 1.80
N GLU A 165 23.63 -3.78 3.09
CA GLU A 165 24.32 -2.89 4.01
C GLU A 165 24.88 -3.69 5.18
N ASN A 166 26.16 -3.46 5.52
CA ASN A 166 26.76 -4.02 6.73
C ASN A 166 26.59 -3.04 7.88
N VAL A 167 25.84 -3.46 8.91
CA VAL A 167 25.55 -2.65 10.09
C VAL A 167 26.32 -3.20 11.29
N PHE A 168 27.03 -2.33 11.98
CA PHE A 168 27.77 -2.64 13.20
C PHE A 168 27.17 -1.89 14.38
N THR A 169 26.70 -2.63 15.37
CA THR A 169 26.08 -2.05 16.57
C THR A 169 26.82 -2.54 17.81
N SER A 170 27.17 -1.65 18.74
CA SER A 170 27.74 -2.05 20.02
C SER A 170 26.72 -2.86 20.81
N ALA A 171 27.10 -4.08 21.22
CA ALA A 171 26.24 -5.02 21.95
C ALA A 171 26.68 -5.23 23.40
N GLY A 172 27.64 -4.44 23.88
CA GLY A 172 28.17 -4.54 25.23
C GLY A 172 29.67 -4.22 25.31
N ILE A 173 30.32 -4.55 26.44
CA ILE A 173 31.75 -4.36 26.63
C ILE A 173 32.49 -5.33 25.68
N ASN A 174 33.22 -4.78 24.72
CA ASN A 174 33.97 -5.53 23.69
C ASN A 174 33.13 -6.52 22.86
N GLN A 175 31.85 -6.20 22.65
CA GLN A 175 30.96 -6.96 21.78
C GLN A 175 30.39 -6.06 20.72
N THR A 176 30.43 -6.52 19.46
CA THR A 176 29.86 -5.82 18.33
C THR A 176 28.94 -6.78 17.58
N LEU A 177 27.66 -6.42 17.46
CA LEU A 177 26.73 -7.10 16.60
C LEU A 177 26.97 -6.66 15.18
N HIS A 178 27.32 -7.59 14.31
CA HIS A 178 27.37 -7.37 12.86
C HIS A 178 26.16 -7.97 12.21
N GLN A 179 25.46 -7.16 11.43
CA GLN A 179 24.26 -7.53 10.68
C GLN A 179 24.42 -7.22 9.20
N VAL A 180 24.07 -8.17 8.36
CA VAL A 180 23.94 -7.98 6.91
C VAL A 180 22.49 -7.66 6.64
N MET A 181 22.19 -6.38 6.42
CA MET A 181 20.84 -5.89 6.15
C MET A 181 20.62 -5.84 4.65
N LEU A 182 19.47 -6.32 4.22
CA LEU A 182 18.97 -6.20 2.85
C LEU A 182 17.89 -5.13 2.78
N HIS A 183 18.15 -4.09 2.00
CA HIS A 183 17.19 -3.02 1.71
C HIS A 183 16.56 -3.30 0.36
N ILE A 184 15.25 -3.46 0.34
CA ILE A 184 14.48 -3.70 -0.89
C ILE A 184 13.52 -2.56 -1.09
N ARG A 185 13.50 -2.01 -2.32
CA ARG A 185 12.58 -0.98 -2.76
C ARG A 185 11.80 -1.49 -3.97
N VAL A 186 10.48 -1.47 -3.86
CA VAL A 186 9.55 -1.86 -4.92
C VAL A 186 8.68 -0.66 -5.28
N GLU A 187 8.78 -0.19 -6.51
CA GLU A 187 7.94 0.89 -7.02
C GLU A 187 6.75 0.30 -7.79
N CYS A 188 5.54 0.71 -7.42
CA CYS A 188 4.31 0.21 -8.00
C CYS A 188 3.43 1.37 -8.47
N THR A 189 2.85 1.24 -9.66
CA THR A 189 1.75 2.10 -10.12
C THR A 189 0.43 1.38 -9.89
N LEU A 190 -0.43 1.99 -9.08
CA LEU A 190 -1.74 1.45 -8.71
C LEU A 190 -2.83 2.07 -9.58
N LEU A 191 -3.73 1.25 -10.09
CA LEU A 191 -4.99 1.68 -10.69
C LEU A 191 -6.08 1.62 -9.63
N ILE A 192 -6.63 2.78 -9.31
CA ILE A 192 -7.77 2.93 -8.39
C ILE A 192 -8.94 3.58 -9.13
N PRO A 193 -10.18 3.47 -8.66
CA PRO A 193 -11.27 4.27 -9.17
C PRO A 193 -10.94 5.76 -9.11
N GLY A 194 -10.98 6.43 -10.27
CA GLY A 194 -10.63 7.85 -10.39
C GLY A 194 -9.20 8.14 -10.88
N GLY A 195 -8.35 7.14 -11.13
CA GLY A 195 -7.03 7.34 -11.74
C GLY A 195 -5.93 6.40 -11.28
N THR A 196 -4.69 6.81 -11.50
CA THR A 196 -3.51 6.08 -11.08
C THR A 196 -2.79 6.79 -9.95
N VAL A 197 -2.10 6.01 -9.12
CA VAL A 197 -1.28 6.50 -8.01
C VAL A 197 0.02 5.70 -7.98
N ASP A 198 1.14 6.40 -7.90
CA ASP A 198 2.44 5.78 -7.73
C ASP A 198 2.74 5.63 -6.23
N THR A 199 3.32 4.52 -5.87
CA THR A 199 3.76 4.23 -4.50
C THR A 199 5.09 3.48 -4.52
N ALA A 200 5.95 3.75 -3.55
CA ALA A 200 7.19 3.02 -3.34
C ALA A 200 7.14 2.35 -1.97
N VAL A 201 7.41 1.06 -1.93
CA VAL A 201 7.49 0.26 -0.71
C VAL A 201 8.96 0.00 -0.42
N GLU A 202 9.42 0.41 0.75
CA GLU A 202 10.78 0.17 1.21
C GLU A 202 10.74 -0.75 2.42
N THR A 203 11.49 -1.84 2.34
CA THR A 203 11.56 -2.85 3.41
C THR A 203 13.02 -3.14 3.73
N ARG A 204 13.33 -3.30 5.01
CA ARG A 204 14.64 -3.72 5.51
C ARG A 204 14.51 -5.05 6.21
N VAL A 205 15.31 -6.02 5.79
CA VAL A 205 15.31 -7.37 6.36
C VAL A 205 16.73 -7.73 6.75
N CYS A 206 16.92 -8.34 7.91
CA CYS A 206 18.20 -8.89 8.31
C CYS A 206 18.39 -10.23 7.58
N ALA A 207 19.38 -10.30 6.69
CA ALA A 207 19.73 -11.52 5.98
C ALA A 207 20.59 -12.46 6.83
N ALA A 208 21.52 -11.90 7.61
CA ALA A 208 22.36 -12.67 8.53
C ALA A 208 22.90 -11.78 9.64
N GLU A 209 23.16 -12.35 10.80
CA GLU A 209 23.80 -11.63 11.91
C GLU A 209 24.78 -12.50 12.68
N THR A 210 25.76 -11.87 13.30
CA THR A 210 26.70 -12.53 14.21
C THR A 210 27.19 -11.55 15.27
N LEU A 211 27.56 -12.09 16.41
CA LEU A 211 28.17 -11.33 17.50
C LEU A 211 29.71 -11.50 17.45
N LEU A 212 30.40 -10.40 17.21
CA LEU A 212 31.84 -10.33 17.26
C LEU A 212 32.27 -10.01 18.71
N VAL A 213 32.97 -10.94 19.33
CA VAL A 213 33.44 -10.78 20.71
C VAL A 213 34.93 -10.47 20.70
N GLY A 214 35.31 -9.31 21.20
CA GLY A 214 36.72 -8.92 21.45
C GLY A 214 37.19 -9.34 22.85
N GLN A 215 38.48 -9.11 23.11
CA GLN A 215 39.04 -9.33 24.46
C GLN A 215 38.58 -8.22 25.41
N VAL A 216 38.22 -8.58 26.63
CA VAL A 216 38.01 -7.61 27.71
C VAL A 216 39.36 -7.04 28.10
N PRO A 217 39.62 -5.71 28.06
CA PRO A 217 40.86 -5.13 28.52
C PRO A 217 41.07 -5.45 30.00
N ASP A 218 42.25 -5.93 30.37
CA ASP A 218 42.61 -6.27 31.77
C ASP A 218 42.48 -5.08 32.73
N ALA A 219 42.48 -3.84 32.20
CA ALA A 219 42.27 -2.62 32.97
C ALA A 219 40.85 -2.47 33.64
N TYR A 220 39.87 -3.25 33.19
CA TYR A 220 38.54 -3.25 33.82
C TYR A 220 38.44 -4.20 35.04
N LEU A 221 39.45 -5.03 35.26
CA LEU A 221 39.47 -5.99 36.38
C LEU A 221 40.05 -5.41 37.68
N GLU A 222 40.67 -4.25 37.61
CA GLU A 222 41.24 -3.54 38.77
C GLU A 222 40.52 -2.21 39.03
N LEU A 223 39.30 -2.26 39.54
CA LEU A 223 38.81 -1.20 40.39
C LEU A 223 39.19 -1.61 41.82
N PRO A 224 40.22 -0.99 42.46
CA PRO A 224 40.44 -1.21 43.86
C PRO A 224 39.22 -0.72 44.61
N GLY A 225 38.71 -1.57 45.51
CA GLY A 225 37.57 -1.23 46.35
C GLY A 225 37.78 0.10 47.01
N SER A 226 36.80 0.98 46.84
CA SER A 226 36.66 2.18 47.63
C SER A 226 36.49 1.81 49.10
N PRO A 227 37.13 2.52 50.02
CA PRO A 227 37.06 2.27 51.46
C PRO A 227 35.66 2.50 52.01
#